data_d5c39db5f0f317f83f19e504f0899072
#
_entry.id   d5c39db5f0f317f83f19e504f0899072
#
_cell.length_a   1.000
_cell.length_b   1.000
_cell.length_c   1.000
_cell.angle_alpha   90.00
_cell.angle_beta   90.00
_cell.angle_gamma   90.00
#
_symmetry.space_group_name_H-M   'P 1'
#
loop_
_entity.id
_entity.type
_entity.pdbx_description
1 polymer ?
#
loop_
_entity_poly.entity_id
_entity_poly.type
_entity_poly.pdbx_seq_one_letter_code
_entity_poly.pdbx_strand_id
1 'polypeptide(L)'
;IPTVSILVALVGTFGFLAFAGFSINLLTLFALVLAIGTVVDDAIIVVEAVQARFDAGYKSSYMATIDAMSGITSAIVTSTLVFMAVFIPVAMMGGTSGVFYTQFGITMAVAVGLSAVNALTLSPALCAMILKPYLDENGEMRDNFAARFRKAFNTAFGALVNKYKHGVMLFIKHKWLMWSTLGLTIAALALLMNTTKTGLVPDEDQGTIMVNVTTAPGSSLAETHKVMEQVSQRISGIPQIRDYMQVAGYGMIAGQGSSYGMAIIKLKDWDERPNKEDDVNAVIGQIYGRTADIKDAQIFAVAPPMISGYGTSTGFSMHLQDKTGGDLTEFYNIYLQFIGALNQRPEIARAYSTFNINFPQYM
;
A
#
# COMPACT_ATOMS: atom_id res chain seq x y z
N ILE A 1 3.92 -30.33 -5.15
CA ILE A 1 4.29 -29.76 -6.47
C ILE A 1 4.10 -28.24 -6.41
N PRO A 2 2.94 -27.67 -6.08
CA PRO A 2 2.78 -26.22 -6.02
C PRO A 2 3.78 -25.53 -5.09
N THR A 3 4.08 -26.09 -3.93
CA THR A 3 5.08 -25.55 -2.99
C THR A 3 6.47 -25.39 -3.62
N VAL A 4 6.91 -26.38 -4.41
CA VAL A 4 8.19 -26.32 -5.12
C VAL A 4 8.16 -25.23 -6.19
N SER A 5 7.06 -25.14 -6.93
CA SER A 5 6.86 -24.12 -7.96
C SER A 5 6.91 -22.70 -7.39
N ILE A 6 6.27 -22.48 -6.22
CA ILE A 6 6.34 -21.20 -5.48
C ILE A 6 7.79 -20.84 -5.14
N LEU A 7 8.51 -21.77 -4.52
CA LEU A 7 9.89 -21.53 -4.10
C LEU A 7 10.78 -21.14 -5.28
N VAL A 8 10.65 -21.86 -6.39
CA VAL A 8 11.43 -21.58 -7.60
C VAL A 8 11.05 -20.22 -8.21
N ALA A 9 9.76 -19.91 -8.28
CA ALA A 9 9.30 -18.62 -8.81
C ALA A 9 9.78 -17.45 -7.92
N LEU A 10 9.71 -17.57 -6.59
CA LEU A 10 10.17 -16.55 -5.67
C LEU A 10 11.68 -16.34 -5.77
N VAL A 11 12.47 -17.43 -5.73
CA VAL A 11 13.93 -17.33 -5.86
C VAL A 11 14.31 -16.72 -7.21
N GLY A 12 13.64 -17.13 -8.28
CA GLY A 12 13.83 -16.56 -9.61
C GLY A 12 13.50 -15.06 -9.66
N THR A 13 12.42 -14.65 -9.00
CA THR A 13 12.03 -13.24 -8.92
C THR A 13 13.06 -12.42 -8.13
N PHE A 14 13.54 -12.92 -6.99
CA PHE A 14 14.63 -12.27 -6.26
C PHE A 14 15.90 -12.16 -7.09
N GLY A 15 16.24 -13.21 -7.84
CA GLY A 15 17.38 -13.20 -8.75
C GLY A 15 17.24 -12.12 -9.84
N PHE A 16 16.04 -11.98 -10.42
CA PHE A 16 15.78 -10.91 -11.38
C PHE A 16 15.86 -9.52 -10.75
N LEU A 17 15.27 -9.31 -9.57
CA LEU A 17 15.33 -8.03 -8.87
C LEU A 17 16.77 -7.62 -8.58
N ALA A 18 17.61 -8.56 -8.12
CA ALA A 18 19.03 -8.32 -7.89
C ALA A 18 19.77 -7.96 -9.19
N PHE A 19 19.50 -8.68 -10.29
CA PHE A 19 20.12 -8.40 -11.60
C PHE A 19 19.68 -7.04 -12.17
N ALA A 20 18.42 -6.66 -11.99
CA ALA A 20 17.86 -5.40 -12.46
C ALA A 20 18.20 -4.20 -11.56
N GLY A 21 18.95 -4.40 -10.47
CA GLY A 21 19.34 -3.36 -9.53
C GLY A 21 18.21 -2.84 -8.64
N PHE A 22 17.13 -3.61 -8.49
CA PHE A 22 16.04 -3.27 -7.57
C PHE A 22 16.45 -3.62 -6.13
N SER A 23 16.11 -2.72 -5.20
CA SER A 23 16.25 -3.00 -3.77
C SER A 23 15.07 -3.81 -3.25
N ILE A 24 15.35 -4.70 -2.29
CA ILE A 24 14.29 -5.35 -1.51
C ILE A 24 13.75 -4.31 -0.53
N ASN A 25 12.49 -3.96 -0.70
CA ASN A 25 11.77 -3.01 0.14
C ASN A 25 10.34 -3.49 0.37
N LEU A 26 9.59 -2.74 1.18
CA LEU A 26 8.22 -3.10 1.53
C LEU A 26 7.32 -3.32 0.31
N LEU A 27 7.48 -2.52 -0.75
CA LEU A 27 6.66 -2.60 -1.96
C LEU A 27 6.96 -3.85 -2.80
N THR A 28 8.25 -4.16 -2.97
CA THR A 28 8.66 -5.39 -3.67
C THR A 28 8.26 -6.63 -2.88
N LEU A 29 8.29 -6.57 -1.54
CA LEU A 29 7.80 -7.66 -0.69
C LEU A 29 6.29 -7.81 -0.77
N PHE A 30 5.51 -6.72 -0.77
CA PHE A 30 4.06 -6.77 -1.00
C PHE A 30 3.72 -7.36 -2.37
N ALA A 31 4.42 -6.94 -3.41
CA ALA A 31 4.25 -7.52 -4.74
C ALA A 31 4.51 -9.03 -4.72
N LEU A 32 5.58 -9.48 -4.07
CA LEU A 32 5.88 -10.91 -3.94
C LEU A 32 4.82 -11.69 -3.17
N VAL A 33 4.33 -11.14 -2.05
CA VAL A 33 3.25 -11.78 -1.27
C VAL A 33 1.98 -11.92 -2.11
N LEU A 34 1.62 -10.88 -2.87
CA LEU A 34 0.46 -10.93 -3.76
C LEU A 34 0.70 -11.91 -4.92
N ALA A 35 1.93 -11.93 -5.46
CA ALA A 35 2.31 -12.85 -6.54
C ALA A 35 2.23 -14.33 -6.11
N ILE A 36 2.47 -14.66 -4.83
CA ILE A 36 2.37 -16.03 -4.34
C ILE A 36 0.98 -16.61 -4.64
N GLY A 37 -0.09 -15.85 -4.46
CA GLY A 37 -1.45 -16.28 -4.77
C GLY A 37 -1.60 -16.68 -6.24
N THR A 38 -1.17 -15.84 -7.17
CA THR A 38 -1.26 -16.09 -8.62
C THR A 38 -0.33 -17.19 -9.08
N VAL A 39 0.89 -17.27 -8.51
CA VAL A 39 1.87 -18.32 -8.80
C VAL A 39 1.36 -19.71 -8.40
N VAL A 40 0.66 -19.78 -7.27
CA VAL A 40 0.06 -21.04 -6.80
C VAL A 40 -1.02 -21.53 -7.74
N ASP A 41 -1.86 -20.63 -8.24
CA ASP A 41 -3.00 -20.96 -9.09
C ASP A 41 -2.56 -21.64 -10.39
N ASP A 42 -1.51 -21.15 -11.04
CA ASP A 42 -0.96 -21.78 -12.24
C ASP A 42 -0.50 -23.22 -11.97
N ALA A 43 0.20 -23.46 -10.86
CA ALA A 43 0.67 -24.79 -10.50
C ALA A 43 -0.48 -25.73 -10.09
N ILE A 44 -1.54 -25.21 -9.44
CA ILE A 44 -2.74 -25.98 -9.07
C ILE A 44 -3.48 -26.43 -10.31
N ILE A 45 -3.69 -25.54 -11.29
CA ILE A 45 -4.38 -25.87 -12.55
C ILE A 45 -3.69 -27.06 -13.24
N VAL A 46 -2.36 -27.08 -13.29
CA VAL A 46 -1.60 -28.19 -13.89
C VAL A 46 -1.85 -29.50 -13.13
N VAL A 47 -1.74 -29.47 -11.81
CA VAL A 47 -1.95 -30.64 -10.96
C VAL A 47 -3.38 -31.17 -11.10
N GLU A 48 -4.38 -30.29 -11.07
CA GLU A 48 -5.79 -30.66 -11.20
C GLU A 48 -6.10 -31.26 -12.58
N ALA A 49 -5.54 -30.68 -13.65
CA ALA A 49 -5.72 -31.20 -15.00
C ALA A 49 -5.15 -32.62 -15.14
N VAL A 50 -3.95 -32.88 -14.59
CA VAL A 50 -3.36 -34.24 -14.58
C VAL A 50 -4.19 -35.19 -13.73
N GLN A 51 -4.69 -34.73 -12.58
CA GLN A 51 -5.57 -35.48 -11.71
C GLN A 51 -6.87 -35.89 -12.43
N ALA A 52 -7.48 -34.97 -13.18
CA ALA A 52 -8.68 -35.26 -13.96
C ALA A 52 -8.44 -36.33 -15.03
N ARG A 53 -7.21 -36.42 -15.57
CA ARG A 53 -6.84 -37.51 -16.50
C ARG A 53 -6.72 -38.85 -15.79
N PHE A 54 -6.22 -38.92 -14.57
CA PHE A 54 -6.25 -40.14 -13.76
C PHE A 54 -7.68 -40.58 -13.47
N ASP A 55 -8.57 -39.65 -13.12
CA ASP A 55 -9.99 -39.95 -12.90
C ASP A 55 -10.68 -40.45 -14.19
N ALA A 56 -10.20 -40.02 -15.36
CA ALA A 56 -10.65 -40.52 -16.69
C ALA A 56 -10.04 -41.89 -17.06
N GLY A 57 -9.20 -42.51 -16.20
CA GLY A 57 -8.68 -43.86 -16.39
C GLY A 57 -7.27 -43.97 -16.93
N TYR A 58 -6.52 -42.87 -17.01
CA TYR A 58 -5.11 -42.93 -17.41
C TYR A 58 -4.27 -43.65 -16.37
N LYS A 59 -3.53 -44.67 -16.79
CA LYS A 59 -2.64 -45.45 -15.92
C LYS A 59 -1.20 -44.92 -15.89
N SER A 60 -0.79 -44.16 -16.87
CA SER A 60 0.56 -43.59 -16.99
C SER A 60 0.57 -42.11 -16.61
N SER A 61 1.36 -41.74 -15.60
CA SER A 61 1.53 -40.31 -15.18
C SER A 61 2.08 -39.47 -16.33
N TYR A 62 2.99 -40.00 -17.12
CA TYR A 62 3.57 -39.33 -18.26
C TYR A 62 2.52 -39.00 -19.34
N MET A 63 1.72 -40.01 -19.75
CA MET A 63 0.67 -39.81 -20.78
C MET A 63 -0.46 -38.90 -20.26
N ALA A 64 -0.85 -39.04 -18.98
CA ALA A 64 -1.83 -38.17 -18.34
C ALA A 64 -1.37 -36.72 -18.35
N THR A 65 -0.09 -36.47 -18.07
CA THR A 65 0.48 -35.11 -18.05
C THR A 65 0.53 -34.50 -19.44
N ILE A 66 0.98 -35.24 -20.47
CA ILE A 66 1.03 -34.75 -21.87
C ILE A 66 -0.36 -34.34 -22.33
N ASP A 67 -1.34 -35.21 -22.11
CA ASP A 67 -2.70 -34.98 -22.57
C ASP A 67 -3.38 -33.82 -21.75
N ALA A 68 -3.12 -33.72 -20.45
CA ALA A 68 -3.57 -32.61 -19.65
C ALA A 68 -3.00 -31.28 -20.15
N MET A 69 -1.69 -31.22 -20.41
CA MET A 69 -1.01 -30.00 -20.87
C MET A 69 -1.50 -29.53 -22.23
N SER A 70 -1.86 -30.44 -23.14
CA SER A 70 -2.42 -30.07 -24.44
C SER A 70 -3.69 -29.24 -24.33
N GLY A 71 -4.49 -29.44 -23.26
CA GLY A 71 -5.73 -28.74 -23.04
C GLY A 71 -5.59 -27.38 -22.28
N ILE A 72 -4.54 -27.23 -21.46
CA ILE A 72 -4.43 -26.08 -20.57
C ILE A 72 -3.31 -25.08 -20.94
N THR A 73 -2.36 -25.47 -21.78
CA THR A 73 -1.20 -24.61 -22.13
C THR A 73 -1.64 -23.24 -22.67
N SER A 74 -2.61 -23.20 -23.58
CA SER A 74 -3.10 -21.95 -24.15
C SER A 74 -3.76 -21.06 -23.10
N ALA A 75 -4.48 -21.65 -22.14
CA ALA A 75 -5.13 -20.92 -21.05
C ALA A 75 -4.08 -20.26 -20.12
N ILE A 76 -3.03 -21.01 -19.73
CA ILE A 76 -1.94 -20.49 -18.91
C ILE A 76 -1.23 -19.33 -19.61
N VAL A 77 -0.86 -19.49 -20.88
CA VAL A 77 -0.19 -18.44 -21.66
C VAL A 77 -1.08 -17.20 -21.77
N THR A 78 -2.36 -17.38 -22.09
CA THR A 78 -3.28 -16.26 -22.25
C THR A 78 -3.51 -15.52 -20.94
N SER A 79 -3.74 -16.23 -19.83
CA SER A 79 -3.92 -15.61 -18.50
C SER A 79 -2.68 -14.82 -18.09
N THR A 80 -1.49 -15.37 -18.26
CA THR A 80 -0.22 -14.70 -17.99
C THR A 80 -0.05 -13.42 -18.81
N LEU A 81 -0.33 -13.48 -20.12
CA LEU A 81 -0.26 -12.30 -20.98
C LEU A 81 -1.24 -11.20 -20.55
N VAL A 82 -2.45 -11.57 -20.14
CA VAL A 82 -3.43 -10.61 -19.60
C VAL A 82 -2.91 -9.96 -18.32
N PHE A 83 -2.36 -10.75 -17.39
CA PHE A 83 -1.75 -10.19 -16.18
C PHE A 83 -0.60 -9.22 -16.51
N MET A 84 0.32 -9.62 -17.37
CA MET A 84 1.44 -8.75 -17.76
C MET A 84 0.96 -7.48 -18.47
N ALA A 85 -0.07 -7.58 -19.31
CA ALA A 85 -0.67 -6.43 -19.99
C ALA A 85 -1.29 -5.41 -19.02
N VAL A 86 -1.68 -5.82 -17.82
CA VAL A 86 -2.17 -4.90 -16.77
C VAL A 86 -1.00 -4.26 -16.01
N PHE A 87 -0.01 -5.03 -15.60
CA PHE A 87 1.06 -4.54 -14.73
C PHE A 87 2.15 -3.76 -15.47
N ILE A 88 2.44 -4.07 -16.75
CA ILE A 88 3.46 -3.36 -17.52
C ILE A 88 3.10 -1.88 -17.71
N PRO A 89 1.89 -1.48 -18.13
CA PRO A 89 1.50 -0.07 -18.21
C PRO A 89 1.54 0.64 -16.85
N VAL A 90 1.14 -0.03 -15.77
CA VAL A 90 1.22 0.52 -14.41
C VAL A 90 2.67 0.79 -14.02
N ALA A 91 3.59 -0.10 -14.38
CA ALA A 91 5.03 0.09 -14.15
C ALA A 91 5.65 1.24 -14.98
N MET A 92 4.99 1.69 -16.04
CA MET A 92 5.45 2.79 -16.89
C MET A 92 4.91 4.17 -16.44
N MET A 93 4.13 4.23 -15.35
CA MET A 93 3.61 5.50 -14.82
C MET A 93 4.76 6.36 -14.31
N GLY A 94 4.73 7.64 -14.66
CA GLY A 94 5.73 8.64 -14.23
C GLY A 94 5.35 9.34 -12.93
N GLY A 95 6.27 10.21 -12.48
CA GLY A 95 6.08 11.02 -11.28
C GLY A 95 6.45 10.31 -9.98
N THR A 96 6.16 10.95 -8.86
CA THR A 96 6.47 10.41 -7.51
C THR A 96 5.82 9.06 -7.25
N SER A 97 4.55 8.92 -7.60
CA SER A 97 3.83 7.64 -7.53
C SER A 97 4.39 6.58 -8.48
N GLY A 98 5.01 7.01 -9.59
CA GLY A 98 5.57 6.12 -10.59
C GLY A 98 6.69 5.24 -10.04
N VAL A 99 7.53 5.75 -9.14
CA VAL A 99 8.58 4.95 -8.50
C VAL A 99 8.01 3.74 -7.76
N PHE A 100 6.89 3.94 -7.06
CA PHE A 100 6.18 2.86 -6.36
C PHE A 100 5.56 1.87 -7.34
N TYR A 101 4.84 2.36 -8.32
CA TYR A 101 4.17 1.54 -9.32
C TYR A 101 5.15 0.77 -10.20
N THR A 102 6.30 1.36 -10.54
CA THR A 102 7.36 0.68 -11.28
C THR A 102 7.91 -0.50 -10.51
N GLN A 103 8.30 -0.32 -9.24
CA GLN A 103 8.82 -1.41 -8.43
C GLN A 103 7.80 -2.52 -8.21
N PHE A 104 6.58 -2.16 -7.85
CA PHE A 104 5.49 -3.11 -7.65
C PHE A 104 5.12 -3.83 -8.95
N GLY A 105 4.87 -3.08 -10.03
CA GLY A 105 4.39 -3.62 -11.30
C GLY A 105 5.41 -4.53 -12.00
N ILE A 106 6.69 -4.15 -12.00
CA ILE A 106 7.77 -4.99 -12.56
C ILE A 106 7.92 -6.26 -11.73
N THR A 107 7.95 -6.16 -10.40
CA THR A 107 8.05 -7.35 -9.54
C THR A 107 6.90 -8.32 -9.79
N MET A 108 5.66 -7.82 -9.89
CA MET A 108 4.49 -8.62 -10.20
C MET A 108 4.58 -9.27 -11.59
N ALA A 109 4.90 -8.49 -12.62
CA ALA A 109 5.00 -9.00 -13.99
C ALA A 109 6.06 -10.10 -14.12
N VAL A 110 7.21 -9.93 -13.48
CA VAL A 110 8.29 -10.93 -13.47
C VAL A 110 7.88 -12.18 -12.71
N ALA A 111 7.30 -12.03 -11.52
CA ALA A 111 6.85 -13.17 -10.73
C ALA A 111 5.82 -14.02 -11.45
N VAL A 112 4.83 -13.37 -12.09
CA VAL A 112 3.79 -14.06 -12.87
C VAL A 112 4.38 -14.67 -14.15
N GLY A 113 5.32 -13.99 -14.82
CA GLY A 113 6.03 -14.55 -15.98
C GLY A 113 6.83 -15.81 -15.63
N LEU A 114 7.57 -15.80 -14.52
CA LEU A 114 8.28 -16.96 -14.01
C LEU A 114 7.34 -18.08 -13.55
N SER A 115 6.18 -17.72 -13.00
CA SER A 115 5.12 -18.69 -12.69
C SER A 115 4.67 -19.46 -13.91
N ALA A 116 4.38 -18.77 -15.01
CA ALA A 116 3.98 -19.40 -16.24
C ALA A 116 5.06 -20.34 -16.80
N VAL A 117 6.32 -19.92 -16.77
CA VAL A 117 7.44 -20.79 -17.16
C VAL A 117 7.48 -22.05 -16.29
N ASN A 118 7.32 -21.92 -14.98
CA ASN A 118 7.27 -23.06 -14.06
C ASN A 118 6.04 -23.95 -14.32
N ALA A 119 4.88 -23.36 -14.57
CA ALA A 119 3.65 -24.11 -14.87
C ALA A 119 3.73 -24.87 -16.19
N LEU A 120 4.49 -24.37 -17.16
CA LEU A 120 4.66 -25.03 -18.47
C LEU A 120 5.84 -26.01 -18.50
N THR A 121 6.76 -25.95 -17.54
CA THR A 121 7.97 -26.79 -17.54
C THR A 121 8.11 -27.61 -16.27
N LEU A 122 8.32 -26.96 -15.12
CA LEU A 122 8.61 -27.62 -13.84
C LEU A 122 7.40 -28.40 -13.31
N SER A 123 6.21 -27.79 -13.31
CA SER A 123 5.02 -28.43 -12.73
C SER A 123 4.61 -29.69 -13.50
N PRO A 124 4.57 -29.71 -14.84
CA PRO A 124 4.32 -30.93 -15.59
C PRO A 124 5.39 -32.02 -15.40
N ALA A 125 6.66 -31.63 -15.36
CA ALA A 125 7.74 -32.58 -15.10
C ALA A 125 7.59 -33.23 -13.72
N LEU A 126 7.31 -32.44 -12.69
CA LEU A 126 7.04 -32.96 -11.35
C LEU A 126 5.76 -33.82 -11.29
N CYS A 127 4.71 -33.49 -12.04
CA CYS A 127 3.52 -34.31 -12.15
C CYS A 127 3.82 -35.67 -12.76
N ALA A 128 4.55 -35.69 -13.85
CA ALA A 128 4.92 -36.94 -14.53
C ALA A 128 5.81 -37.85 -13.67
N MET A 129 6.66 -37.26 -12.79
CA MET A 129 7.59 -37.99 -11.93
C MET A 129 6.99 -38.45 -10.61
N ILE A 130 6.19 -37.60 -9.97
CA ILE A 130 5.77 -37.78 -8.56
C ILE A 130 4.33 -38.31 -8.46
N LEU A 131 3.41 -37.83 -9.31
CA LEU A 131 2.02 -38.25 -9.24
C LEU A 131 1.88 -39.70 -9.70
N LYS A 132 1.01 -40.41 -8.98
CA LYS A 132 0.67 -41.80 -9.31
C LYS A 132 -0.86 -41.91 -9.41
N PRO A 133 -1.37 -42.74 -10.35
CA PRO A 133 -2.80 -43.02 -10.42
C PRO A 133 -3.29 -43.66 -9.11
N TYR A 134 -4.53 -43.43 -8.79
CA TYR A 134 -5.14 -43.88 -7.53
C TYR A 134 -5.52 -45.35 -7.54
N LEU A 135 -5.72 -45.91 -8.73
CA LEU A 135 -6.07 -47.29 -8.89
C LEU A 135 -4.80 -48.11 -9.11
N ASP A 136 -4.74 -49.28 -8.50
CA ASP A 136 -3.69 -50.27 -8.75
C ASP A 136 -3.92 -50.91 -10.13
N GLU A 137 -2.96 -51.70 -10.61
CA GLU A 137 -3.07 -52.43 -11.90
C GLU A 137 -4.35 -53.26 -12.00
N ASN A 138 -4.91 -53.67 -10.86
CA ASN A 138 -6.14 -54.45 -10.73
C ASN A 138 -7.42 -53.59 -10.60
N GLY A 139 -7.32 -52.28 -10.65
CA GLY A 139 -8.48 -51.37 -10.51
C GLY A 139 -9.00 -51.16 -9.06
N GLU A 140 -8.26 -51.67 -8.07
CA GLU A 140 -8.63 -51.49 -6.67
C GLU A 140 -7.93 -50.29 -6.03
N MET A 141 -8.65 -49.56 -5.17
CA MET A 141 -8.05 -48.47 -4.41
C MET A 141 -7.04 -49.01 -3.39
N ARG A 142 -5.81 -48.53 -3.42
CA ARG A 142 -4.84 -48.80 -2.36
C ARG A 142 -5.39 -48.40 -1.00
N ASP A 143 -5.56 -49.33 -0.07
CA ASP A 143 -6.07 -49.09 1.28
C ASP A 143 -4.99 -48.51 2.19
N ASN A 144 -4.67 -47.24 2.00
CA ASN A 144 -3.71 -46.48 2.80
C ASN A 144 -4.44 -45.38 3.59
N PHE A 145 -3.85 -44.90 4.68
CA PHE A 145 -4.36 -43.77 5.45
C PHE A 145 -4.72 -42.56 4.58
N ALA A 146 -3.88 -42.28 3.58
CA ALA A 146 -4.13 -41.20 2.60
C ALA A 146 -5.39 -41.46 1.74
N ALA A 147 -5.69 -42.72 1.39
CA ALA A 147 -6.90 -43.08 0.65
C ALA A 147 -8.17 -42.93 1.50
N ARG A 148 -8.11 -43.29 2.78
CA ARG A 148 -9.23 -43.09 3.74
C ARG A 148 -9.51 -41.61 3.96
N PHE A 149 -8.46 -40.80 4.16
CA PHE A 149 -8.60 -39.34 4.29
C PHE A 149 -9.21 -38.72 3.03
N ARG A 150 -8.73 -39.10 1.85
CA ARG A 150 -9.26 -38.64 0.57
C ARG A 150 -10.72 -39.03 0.37
N LYS A 151 -11.10 -40.26 0.71
CA LYS A 151 -12.50 -40.71 0.61
C LYS A 151 -13.40 -39.87 1.50
N ALA A 152 -13.00 -39.62 2.75
CA ALA A 152 -13.74 -38.77 3.68
C ALA A 152 -13.83 -37.32 3.16
N PHE A 153 -12.72 -36.77 2.67
CA PHE A 153 -12.69 -35.42 2.07
C PHE A 153 -13.60 -35.35 0.83
N ASN A 154 -13.50 -36.28 -0.10
CA ASN A 154 -14.32 -36.27 -1.31
C ASN A 154 -15.82 -36.43 -1.00
N THR A 155 -16.18 -37.18 0.03
CA THR A 155 -17.58 -37.29 0.50
C THR A 155 -18.08 -35.96 1.05
N ALA A 156 -17.29 -35.30 1.91
CA ALA A 156 -17.64 -34.00 2.47
C ALA A 156 -17.68 -32.90 1.39
N PHE A 157 -16.70 -32.92 0.48
CA PHE A 157 -16.63 -31.98 -0.65
C PHE A 157 -17.79 -32.20 -1.62
N GLY A 158 -18.15 -33.47 -1.92
CA GLY A 158 -19.32 -33.80 -2.74
C GLY A 158 -20.62 -33.26 -2.17
N ALA A 159 -20.79 -33.31 -0.84
CA ALA A 159 -21.94 -32.70 -0.18
C ALA A 159 -21.96 -31.15 -0.33
N LEU A 160 -20.79 -30.50 -0.23
CA LEU A 160 -20.65 -29.07 -0.48
C LEU A 160 -20.95 -28.70 -1.94
N VAL A 161 -20.41 -29.47 -2.89
CA VAL A 161 -20.69 -29.29 -4.33
C VAL A 161 -22.18 -29.42 -4.64
N ASN A 162 -22.87 -30.37 -4.01
CA ASN A 162 -24.33 -30.51 -4.19
C ASN A 162 -25.10 -29.30 -3.65
N LYS A 163 -24.73 -28.76 -2.48
CA LYS A 163 -25.31 -27.50 -1.98
C LYS A 163 -25.05 -26.33 -2.91
N TYR A 164 -23.82 -26.21 -3.42
CA TYR A 164 -23.45 -25.18 -4.41
C TYR A 164 -24.27 -25.31 -5.70
N LYS A 165 -24.41 -26.52 -6.24
CA LYS A 165 -25.27 -26.78 -7.42
C LYS A 165 -26.71 -26.32 -7.20
N HIS A 166 -27.28 -26.59 -6.03
CA HIS A 166 -28.63 -26.12 -5.69
C HIS A 166 -28.72 -24.60 -5.65
N GLY A 167 -27.72 -23.93 -5.06
CA GLY A 167 -27.61 -22.48 -5.06
C GLY A 167 -27.54 -21.90 -6.49
N VAL A 168 -26.66 -22.43 -7.33
CA VAL A 168 -26.53 -22.01 -8.72
C VAL A 168 -27.85 -22.24 -9.50
N MET A 169 -28.47 -23.40 -9.32
CA MET A 169 -29.78 -23.71 -9.95
C MET A 169 -30.87 -22.70 -9.52
N LEU A 170 -30.86 -22.27 -8.27
CA LEU A 170 -31.79 -21.24 -7.79
C LEU A 170 -31.59 -19.93 -8.54
N PHE A 171 -30.34 -19.47 -8.71
CA PHE A 171 -30.02 -18.25 -9.47
C PHE A 171 -30.38 -18.38 -10.96
N ILE A 172 -30.12 -19.51 -11.58
CA ILE A 172 -30.48 -19.76 -12.98
C ILE A 172 -32.01 -19.76 -13.14
N LYS A 173 -32.74 -20.38 -12.22
CA LYS A 173 -34.20 -20.48 -12.25
C LYS A 173 -34.87 -19.13 -11.99
N HIS A 174 -34.29 -18.32 -11.13
CA HIS A 174 -34.83 -17.04 -10.72
C HIS A 174 -33.91 -15.88 -11.18
N LYS A 175 -33.99 -15.50 -12.44
CA LYS A 175 -33.13 -14.45 -13.04
C LYS A 175 -33.18 -13.12 -12.28
N TRP A 176 -34.28 -12.80 -11.61
CA TRP A 176 -34.41 -11.58 -10.81
C TRP A 176 -33.45 -11.60 -9.59
N LEU A 177 -33.20 -12.75 -8.99
CA LEU A 177 -32.20 -12.92 -7.90
C LEU A 177 -30.79 -12.58 -8.40
N MET A 178 -30.44 -13.02 -9.60
CA MET A 178 -29.16 -12.70 -10.22
C MET A 178 -29.00 -11.18 -10.43
N TRP A 179 -30.02 -10.54 -11.01
CA TRP A 179 -30.00 -9.09 -11.23
C TRP A 179 -30.04 -8.29 -9.93
N SER A 180 -30.75 -8.76 -8.91
CA SER A 180 -30.79 -8.09 -7.61
C SER A 180 -29.48 -8.18 -6.87
N THR A 181 -28.80 -9.34 -6.89
CA THR A 181 -27.46 -9.47 -6.29
C THR A 181 -26.43 -8.62 -7.02
N LEU A 182 -26.45 -8.61 -8.36
CA LEU A 182 -25.60 -7.74 -9.16
C LEU A 182 -25.84 -6.25 -8.84
N GLY A 183 -27.10 -5.83 -8.82
CA GLY A 183 -27.49 -4.47 -8.48
C GLY A 183 -27.05 -4.09 -7.05
N LEU A 184 -27.24 -4.97 -6.08
CA LEU A 184 -26.78 -4.76 -4.70
C LEU A 184 -25.26 -4.63 -4.63
N THR A 185 -24.52 -5.48 -5.36
CA THR A 185 -23.05 -5.41 -5.41
C THR A 185 -22.56 -4.10 -6.02
N ILE A 186 -23.19 -3.66 -7.12
CA ILE A 186 -22.85 -2.38 -7.77
C ILE A 186 -23.18 -1.20 -6.84
N ALA A 187 -24.34 -1.23 -6.17
CA ALA A 187 -24.73 -0.20 -5.22
C ALA A 187 -23.77 -0.14 -4.01
N ALA A 188 -23.38 -1.30 -3.46
CA ALA A 188 -22.39 -1.39 -2.39
C ALA A 188 -21.02 -0.87 -2.85
N LEU A 189 -20.58 -1.22 -4.06
CA LEU A 189 -19.34 -0.72 -4.64
C LEU A 189 -19.37 0.81 -4.78
N ALA A 190 -20.44 1.36 -5.35
CA ALA A 190 -20.60 2.80 -5.51
C ALA A 190 -20.61 3.54 -4.15
N LEU A 191 -21.28 2.96 -3.15
CA LEU A 191 -21.29 3.50 -1.78
C LEU A 191 -19.88 3.50 -1.18
N LEU A 192 -19.17 2.37 -1.27
CA LEU A 192 -17.81 2.25 -0.75
C LEU A 192 -16.83 3.19 -1.47
N MET A 193 -16.92 3.33 -2.79
CA MET A 193 -16.08 4.26 -3.55
C MET A 193 -16.31 5.73 -3.16
N ASN A 194 -17.55 6.09 -2.79
CA ASN A 194 -17.85 7.45 -2.33
C ASN A 194 -17.45 7.71 -0.88
N THR A 195 -17.44 6.69 -0.04
CA THR A 195 -17.14 6.83 1.40
C THR A 195 -15.68 6.57 1.73
N THR A 196 -14.97 5.80 0.90
CA THR A 196 -13.57 5.47 1.12
C THR A 196 -12.67 6.60 0.61
N LYS A 197 -11.79 7.10 1.47
CA LYS A 197 -10.78 8.08 1.08
C LYS A 197 -9.82 7.48 0.04
N THR A 198 -9.56 8.23 -1.02
CA THR A 198 -8.63 7.84 -2.07
C THR A 198 -7.27 8.47 -1.82
N GLY A 199 -6.19 7.70 -1.95
CA GLY A 199 -4.80 8.17 -1.78
C GLY A 199 -3.83 7.06 -2.14
N LEU A 200 -2.56 7.43 -2.38
CA LEU A 200 -1.49 6.45 -2.66
C LEU A 200 -1.19 5.62 -1.41
N VAL A 201 -1.06 6.30 -0.27
CA VAL A 201 -0.92 5.70 1.05
C VAL A 201 -1.90 6.42 1.96
N PRO A 202 -2.78 5.71 2.68
CA PRO A 202 -3.66 6.32 3.65
C PRO A 202 -2.85 7.04 4.74
N ASP A 203 -3.36 8.18 5.22
CA ASP A 203 -2.77 8.85 6.37
C ASP A 203 -3.03 8.00 7.62
N GLU A 204 -1.95 7.50 8.21
CA GLU A 204 -1.98 6.71 9.44
C GLU A 204 -1.34 7.48 10.58
N ASP A 205 -1.78 7.21 11.78
CA ASP A 205 -1.18 7.77 12.99
C ASP A 205 0.16 7.08 13.28
N GLN A 206 1.28 7.73 12.95
CA GLN A 206 2.63 7.23 13.22
C GLN A 206 3.10 7.50 14.66
N GLY A 207 2.25 8.06 15.50
CA GLY A 207 2.62 8.43 16.87
C GLY A 207 3.75 9.45 16.94
N THR A 208 3.91 10.29 15.91
CA THR A 208 4.97 11.30 15.84
C THR A 208 4.40 12.62 15.35
N ILE A 209 4.77 13.72 16.01
CA ILE A 209 4.41 15.09 15.61
C ILE A 209 5.70 15.90 15.48
N MET A 210 5.81 16.64 14.40
CA MET A 210 6.89 17.60 14.18
C MET A 210 6.34 19.00 14.42
N VAL A 211 7.01 19.76 15.27
CA VAL A 211 6.66 21.15 15.55
C VAL A 211 7.79 22.05 15.06
N ASN A 212 7.47 22.97 14.17
CA ASN A 212 8.39 23.98 13.70
C ASN A 212 8.05 25.32 14.37
N VAL A 213 9.04 25.96 14.96
CA VAL A 213 8.92 27.25 15.64
C VAL A 213 9.76 28.26 14.88
N THR A 214 9.13 29.35 14.45
CA THR A 214 9.81 30.44 13.74
C THR A 214 9.60 31.72 14.55
N THR A 215 10.65 32.24 15.15
CA THR A 215 10.66 33.50 15.87
C THR A 215 10.82 34.70 14.93
N ALA A 216 10.74 35.91 15.45
CA ALA A 216 10.93 37.09 14.62
C ALA A 216 12.30 37.05 13.91
N PRO A 217 12.37 37.55 12.66
CA PRO A 217 13.62 37.64 11.93
C PRO A 217 14.67 38.44 12.74
N GLY A 218 15.89 37.90 12.82
CA GLY A 218 16.97 38.53 13.63
C GLY A 218 16.97 38.14 15.10
N SER A 219 16.05 37.31 15.57
CA SER A 219 16.08 36.76 16.94
C SER A 219 17.36 35.99 17.19
N SER A 220 17.92 36.15 18.36
CA SER A 220 19.09 35.40 18.81
C SER A 220 18.70 33.95 19.09
N LEU A 221 19.68 33.06 19.05
CA LEU A 221 19.47 31.66 19.41
C LEU A 221 18.94 31.49 20.85
N ALA A 222 19.35 32.37 21.76
CA ALA A 222 18.88 32.37 23.14
C ALA A 222 17.40 32.75 23.26
N GLU A 223 16.92 33.70 22.47
CA GLU A 223 15.49 34.05 22.39
C GLU A 223 14.67 32.91 21.80
N THR A 224 15.13 32.33 20.72
CA THR A 224 14.47 31.18 20.14
C THR A 224 14.41 30.01 21.11
N HIS A 225 15.48 29.73 21.84
CA HIS A 225 15.51 28.71 22.90
C HIS A 225 14.48 29.00 23.99
N LYS A 226 14.36 30.26 24.44
CA LYS A 226 13.37 30.68 25.45
C LYS A 226 11.94 30.42 24.96
N VAL A 227 11.63 30.75 23.70
CA VAL A 227 10.32 30.46 23.13
C VAL A 227 10.06 28.95 23.04
N MET A 228 11.06 28.16 22.65
CA MET A 228 10.93 26.71 22.64
C MET A 228 10.70 26.10 24.01
N GLU A 229 11.31 26.67 25.07
CA GLU A 229 11.02 26.25 26.43
C GLU A 229 9.57 26.56 26.81
N GLN A 230 9.03 27.75 26.45
CA GLN A 230 7.62 28.06 26.65
C GLN A 230 6.70 27.06 25.95
N VAL A 231 6.99 26.71 24.68
CA VAL A 231 6.26 25.68 23.95
C VAL A 231 6.32 24.35 24.70
N SER A 232 7.52 23.93 25.14
CA SER A 232 7.71 22.70 25.92
C SER A 232 6.86 22.68 27.20
N GLN A 233 6.86 23.76 27.96
CA GLN A 233 6.06 23.87 29.18
C GLN A 233 4.56 23.76 28.92
N ARG A 234 4.05 24.35 27.81
CA ARG A 234 2.64 24.28 27.44
C ARG A 234 2.19 22.89 27.01
N ILE A 235 3.05 22.15 26.30
CA ILE A 235 2.72 20.81 25.77
C ILE A 235 3.03 19.68 26.75
N SER A 236 3.88 19.90 27.76
CA SER A 236 4.23 18.85 28.75
C SER A 236 3.02 18.31 29.52
N GLY A 237 1.93 19.09 29.62
CA GLY A 237 0.68 18.66 30.26
C GLY A 237 -0.28 17.88 29.33
N ILE A 238 0.14 17.46 28.12
CA ILE A 238 -0.67 16.64 27.20
C ILE A 238 -0.42 15.17 27.53
N PRO A 239 -1.41 14.40 28.03
CA PRO A 239 -1.20 13.06 28.55
C PRO A 239 -0.81 12.02 27.48
N GLN A 240 -1.08 12.30 26.20
CA GLN A 240 -0.77 11.45 25.06
C GLN A 240 0.71 11.51 24.66
N ILE A 241 1.48 12.52 25.12
CA ILE A 241 2.90 12.67 24.81
C ILE A 241 3.71 11.74 25.70
N ARG A 242 4.61 10.95 25.09
CA ARG A 242 5.57 10.10 25.77
C ARG A 242 6.92 10.80 25.90
N ASP A 243 7.47 11.23 24.76
CA ASP A 243 8.80 11.81 24.68
C ASP A 243 8.77 13.11 23.86
N TYR A 244 9.71 13.98 24.19
CA TYR A 244 9.85 15.28 23.58
C TYR A 244 11.33 15.62 23.38
N MET A 245 11.71 15.97 22.16
CA MET A 245 13.04 16.43 21.80
C MET A 245 12.93 17.79 21.10
N GLN A 246 13.76 18.75 21.48
CA GLN A 246 13.81 20.06 20.83
C GLN A 246 15.22 20.39 20.35
N VAL A 247 15.29 21.13 19.23
CA VAL A 247 16.51 21.62 18.61
C VAL A 247 16.32 23.10 18.30
N ALA A 248 17.06 23.98 18.93
CA ALA A 248 17.12 25.39 18.60
C ALA A 248 18.19 25.64 17.53
N GLY A 249 17.94 26.57 16.63
CA GLY A 249 18.86 26.89 15.52
C GLY A 249 18.64 26.06 14.25
N TYR A 250 17.57 25.25 14.20
CA TYR A 250 17.20 24.45 13.04
C TYR A 250 15.70 24.42 12.87
N GLY A 251 15.22 24.74 11.69
CA GLY A 251 13.83 24.63 11.26
C GLY A 251 13.65 23.56 10.19
N MET A 252 12.57 22.82 10.26
CA MET A 252 12.27 21.73 9.31
C MET A 252 12.17 22.22 7.86
N ILE A 253 11.67 23.44 7.65
CA ILE A 253 11.42 24.01 6.31
C ILE A 253 12.54 24.96 5.91
N ALA A 254 13.01 25.80 6.83
CA ALA A 254 13.98 26.86 6.54
C ALA A 254 15.44 26.44 6.71
N GLY A 255 15.71 25.26 7.31
CA GLY A 255 17.07 24.79 7.58
C GLY A 255 17.71 25.48 8.77
N GLN A 256 19.03 25.75 8.71
CA GLN A 256 19.79 26.35 9.81
C GLN A 256 19.54 27.87 9.92
N GLY A 257 19.37 28.35 11.13
CA GLY A 257 19.24 29.80 11.44
C GLY A 257 18.83 30.05 12.87
N SER A 258 19.34 31.13 13.46
CA SER A 258 19.13 31.47 14.87
C SER A 258 17.63 31.70 15.24
N SER A 259 16.81 32.10 14.26
CA SER A 259 15.36 32.35 14.43
C SER A 259 14.49 31.11 14.28
N TYR A 260 15.08 29.93 14.11
CA TYR A 260 14.33 28.69 13.88
C TYR A 260 14.53 27.70 15.02
N GLY A 261 13.47 26.99 15.32
CA GLY A 261 13.48 25.87 16.25
C GLY A 261 12.59 24.74 15.74
N MET A 262 12.96 23.52 16.07
CA MET A 262 12.19 22.33 15.75
C MET A 262 12.03 21.46 16.99
N ALA A 263 10.84 20.89 17.16
CA ALA A 263 10.63 19.84 18.15
C ALA A 263 10.05 18.59 17.48
N ILE A 264 10.48 17.43 17.97
CA ILE A 264 9.93 16.14 17.62
C ILE A 264 9.26 15.58 18.88
N ILE A 265 7.98 15.29 18.74
CA ILE A 265 7.14 14.77 19.81
C ILE A 265 6.80 13.33 19.47
N LYS A 266 7.06 12.42 20.40
CA LYS A 266 6.64 11.02 20.31
C LYS A 266 5.44 10.80 21.21
N LEU A 267 4.36 10.31 20.64
CA LEU A 267 3.16 9.93 21.37
C LEU A 267 3.34 8.56 22.01
N LYS A 268 2.50 8.26 22.98
CA LYS A 268 2.37 6.92 23.58
C LYS A 268 1.94 5.91 22.53
N ASP A 269 2.11 4.64 22.83
CA ASP A 269 1.69 3.57 21.92
C ASP A 269 0.16 3.55 21.76
N TRP A 270 -0.33 2.99 20.65
CA TRP A 270 -1.77 3.05 20.30
C TRP A 270 -2.65 2.37 21.35
N ASP A 271 -2.14 1.34 22.04
CA ASP A 271 -2.87 0.63 23.11
C ASP A 271 -3.13 1.55 24.33
N GLU A 272 -2.28 2.57 24.54
CA GLU A 272 -2.43 3.55 25.62
C GLU A 272 -3.27 4.77 25.23
N ARG A 273 -3.66 4.89 23.95
CA ARG A 273 -4.46 6.00 23.41
C ARG A 273 -5.53 5.49 22.41
N PRO A 274 -6.48 4.67 22.89
CA PRO A 274 -7.46 3.99 22.04
C PRO A 274 -8.59 4.90 21.53
N ASN A 275 -8.76 6.11 22.07
CA ASN A 275 -9.87 6.99 21.72
C ASN A 275 -9.55 7.86 20.50
N LYS A 276 -10.57 8.26 19.75
CA LYS A 276 -10.40 9.21 18.63
C LYS A 276 -9.85 10.58 19.05
N GLU A 277 -10.06 10.97 20.29
CA GLU A 277 -9.55 12.21 20.88
C GLU A 277 -8.04 12.13 21.19
N ASP A 278 -7.48 10.94 21.15
CA ASP A 278 -6.06 10.64 21.37
C ASP A 278 -5.28 10.47 20.05
N ASP A 279 -5.97 10.61 18.90
CA ASP A 279 -5.38 10.56 17.56
C ASP A 279 -4.36 11.69 17.34
N VAL A 280 -3.37 11.46 16.51
CA VAL A 280 -2.29 12.43 16.21
C VAL A 280 -2.84 13.80 15.80
N ASN A 281 -3.93 13.85 15.03
CA ASN A 281 -4.52 15.11 14.58
C ASN A 281 -5.24 15.84 15.72
N ALA A 282 -5.88 15.11 16.63
CA ALA A 282 -6.49 15.67 17.82
C ALA A 282 -5.42 16.27 18.76
N VAL A 283 -4.28 15.58 18.93
CA VAL A 283 -3.14 16.08 19.71
C VAL A 283 -2.51 17.31 19.06
N ILE A 284 -2.38 17.35 17.73
CA ILE A 284 -1.96 18.55 16.99
C ILE A 284 -2.91 19.73 17.29
N GLY A 285 -4.22 19.49 17.30
CA GLY A 285 -5.22 20.49 17.68
C GLY A 285 -5.02 21.01 19.12
N GLN A 286 -4.72 20.12 20.08
CA GLN A 286 -4.39 20.50 21.46
C GLN A 286 -3.10 21.33 21.54
N ILE A 287 -2.06 20.98 20.75
CA ILE A 287 -0.81 21.75 20.69
C ILE A 287 -1.12 23.19 20.22
N TYR A 288 -1.87 23.36 19.13
CA TYR A 288 -2.27 24.69 18.66
C TYR A 288 -3.07 25.46 19.70
N GLY A 289 -4.04 24.81 20.38
CA GLY A 289 -4.84 25.43 21.41
C GLY A 289 -4.00 25.92 22.58
N ARG A 290 -3.04 25.12 23.06
CA ARG A 290 -2.18 25.46 24.22
C ARG A 290 -1.06 26.43 23.90
N THR A 291 -0.70 26.59 22.63
CA THR A 291 0.36 27.53 22.21
C THR A 291 -0.18 28.81 21.55
N ALA A 292 -1.50 28.96 21.47
CA ALA A 292 -2.17 30.10 20.82
C ALA A 292 -1.85 31.46 21.45
N ASP A 293 -1.45 31.50 22.73
CA ASP A 293 -1.04 32.69 23.45
C ASP A 293 0.41 33.13 23.21
N ILE A 294 1.24 32.26 22.59
CA ILE A 294 2.63 32.59 22.24
C ILE A 294 2.63 33.41 20.95
N LYS A 295 2.76 34.75 21.11
CA LYS A 295 2.74 35.68 19.97
C LYS A 295 4.11 35.99 19.40
N ASP A 296 5.16 35.61 20.11
CA ASP A 296 6.55 35.92 19.74
C ASP A 296 7.12 34.96 18.68
N ALA A 297 6.33 33.95 18.28
CA ALA A 297 6.73 32.99 17.28
C ALA A 297 5.53 32.45 16.50
N GLN A 298 5.79 32.02 15.28
CA GLN A 298 4.88 31.20 14.50
C GLN A 298 5.15 29.70 14.81
N ILE A 299 4.12 29.01 15.29
CA ILE A 299 4.20 27.60 15.65
C ILE A 299 3.41 26.80 14.63
N PHE A 300 4.07 25.83 14.02
CA PHE A 300 3.50 24.95 13.01
C PHE A 300 3.72 23.49 13.40
N ALA A 301 2.65 22.78 13.71
CA ALA A 301 2.68 21.38 14.11
C ALA A 301 2.04 20.50 13.03
N VAL A 302 2.73 19.44 12.64
CA VAL A 302 2.26 18.50 11.63
C VAL A 302 2.68 17.07 11.97
N ALA A 303 1.89 16.10 11.53
CA ALA A 303 2.36 14.71 11.44
C ALA A 303 3.35 14.58 10.25
N PRO A 304 4.43 13.80 10.38
CA PRO A 304 5.32 13.54 9.27
C PRO A 304 4.59 12.84 8.14
N PRO A 305 4.98 13.05 6.88
CA PRO A 305 4.37 12.36 5.75
C PRO A 305 4.63 10.86 5.84
N MET A 306 3.67 10.05 5.38
CA MET A 306 3.78 8.59 5.40
C MET A 306 4.98 8.05 4.61
N ILE A 307 5.41 8.80 3.60
CA ILE A 307 6.56 8.46 2.77
C ILE A 307 7.64 9.51 2.98
N SER A 308 8.74 9.10 3.61
CA SER A 308 9.89 9.98 3.82
C SER A 308 10.45 10.49 2.49
N GLY A 309 10.74 11.79 2.42
CA GLY A 309 11.28 12.44 1.21
C GLY A 309 10.22 12.97 0.23
N TYR A 310 8.94 12.72 0.47
CA TYR A 310 7.86 13.26 -0.36
C TYR A 310 7.08 14.36 0.37
N GLY A 311 7.72 15.53 0.50
CA GLY A 311 7.14 16.69 1.15
C GLY A 311 7.32 16.70 2.66
N THR A 312 6.88 17.78 3.29
CA THR A 312 6.91 17.98 4.74
C THR A 312 5.56 17.71 5.41
N SER A 313 4.51 17.58 4.60
CA SER A 313 3.14 17.28 5.03
C SER A 313 2.34 16.71 3.86
N THR A 314 1.21 16.08 4.14
CA THR A 314 0.22 15.67 3.13
C THR A 314 -0.39 16.90 2.47
N GLY A 315 -0.47 16.90 1.13
CA GLY A 315 -1.04 18.00 0.37
C GLY A 315 -0.30 18.28 -0.92
N PHE A 316 -0.43 19.50 -1.42
CA PHE A 316 0.27 19.96 -2.60
C PHE A 316 1.04 21.26 -2.31
N SER A 317 2.13 21.46 -3.01
CA SER A 317 2.90 22.71 -2.99
C SER A 317 2.81 23.42 -4.33
N MET A 318 2.74 24.74 -4.30
CA MET A 318 2.74 25.57 -5.48
C MET A 318 3.68 26.77 -5.29
N HIS A 319 4.18 27.28 -6.39
CA HIS A 319 4.96 28.51 -6.40
C HIS A 319 4.12 29.64 -6.98
N LEU A 320 3.87 30.67 -6.17
CA LEU A 320 3.32 31.95 -6.64
C LEU A 320 4.48 32.81 -7.13
N GLN A 321 4.48 33.13 -8.41
CA GLN A 321 5.56 33.85 -9.05
C GLN A 321 5.10 35.22 -9.54
N ASP A 322 5.79 36.28 -9.15
CA ASP A 322 5.66 37.58 -9.79
C ASP A 322 6.45 37.61 -11.12
N LYS A 323 5.74 37.86 -12.22
CA LYS A 323 6.32 38.03 -13.56
C LYS A 323 6.42 39.49 -14.00
N THR A 324 5.91 40.43 -13.19
CA THR A 324 5.86 41.83 -13.55
C THR A 324 7.11 42.58 -13.09
N GLY A 325 7.84 42.05 -12.10
CA GLY A 325 8.97 42.72 -11.46
C GLY A 325 8.55 43.97 -10.71
N GLY A 326 7.30 44.00 -10.22
CA GLY A 326 6.71 45.10 -9.48
C GLY A 326 7.21 45.24 -8.04
N ASP A 327 6.52 46.08 -7.25
CA ASP A 327 6.86 46.27 -5.85
C ASP A 327 6.61 45.03 -5.01
N LEU A 328 7.59 44.65 -4.19
CA LEU A 328 7.54 43.51 -3.30
C LEU A 328 6.38 43.61 -2.28
N THR A 329 6.05 44.85 -1.88
CA THR A 329 4.92 45.10 -0.94
C THR A 329 3.57 44.80 -1.60
N GLU A 330 3.41 45.15 -2.87
CA GLU A 330 2.22 44.85 -3.64
C GLU A 330 2.08 43.32 -3.86
N PHE A 331 3.17 42.65 -4.23
CA PHE A 331 3.19 41.20 -4.31
C PHE A 331 2.82 40.51 -2.99
N TYR A 332 3.35 41.00 -1.86
CA TYR A 332 3.02 40.47 -0.54
C TYR A 332 1.53 40.63 -0.19
N ASN A 333 0.92 41.75 -0.55
CA ASN A 333 -0.52 41.96 -0.33
C ASN A 333 -1.36 40.99 -1.20
N ILE A 334 -0.99 40.77 -2.45
CA ILE A 334 -1.62 39.76 -3.33
C ILE A 334 -1.46 38.37 -2.76
N TYR A 335 -0.26 38.02 -2.29
CA TYR A 335 0.03 36.76 -1.64
C TYR A 335 -0.86 36.53 -0.40
N LEU A 336 -1.01 37.52 0.47
CA LEU A 336 -1.89 37.40 1.66
C LEU A 336 -3.35 37.18 1.27
N GLN A 337 -3.86 37.90 0.27
CA GLN A 337 -5.21 37.71 -0.26
C GLN A 337 -5.38 36.29 -0.83
N PHE A 338 -4.40 35.80 -1.58
CA PHE A 338 -4.41 34.47 -2.17
C PHE A 338 -4.43 33.38 -1.09
N ILE A 339 -3.58 33.44 -0.07
CA ILE A 339 -3.58 32.49 1.07
C ILE A 339 -4.91 32.55 1.82
N GLY A 340 -5.44 33.77 2.03
CA GLY A 340 -6.75 33.96 2.67
C GLY A 340 -7.88 33.30 1.88
N ALA A 341 -7.90 33.45 0.56
CA ALA A 341 -8.87 32.83 -0.31
C ALA A 341 -8.75 31.28 -0.34
N LEU A 342 -7.54 30.76 -0.31
CA LEU A 342 -7.31 29.31 -0.21
C LEU A 342 -7.83 28.74 1.11
N ASN A 343 -7.61 29.41 2.23
CA ASN A 343 -8.06 28.97 3.55
C ASN A 343 -9.59 29.01 3.73
N GLN A 344 -10.32 29.69 2.82
CA GLN A 344 -11.79 29.71 2.80
C GLN A 344 -12.39 28.55 1.98
N ARG A 345 -11.57 27.79 1.26
CA ARG A 345 -12.05 26.68 0.46
C ARG A 345 -12.28 25.42 1.31
N PRO A 346 -13.44 24.75 1.19
CA PRO A 346 -13.71 23.54 1.96
C PRO A 346 -12.82 22.36 1.63
N GLU A 347 -12.19 22.37 0.42
CA GLU A 347 -11.29 21.34 -0.03
C GLU A 347 -9.88 21.48 0.56
N ILE A 348 -9.56 22.63 1.15
CA ILE A 348 -8.23 22.95 1.68
C ILE A 348 -8.31 23.04 3.20
N ALA A 349 -7.68 22.11 3.87
CA ALA A 349 -7.63 22.12 5.33
C ALA A 349 -6.84 23.34 5.86
N ARG A 350 -5.72 23.66 5.22
CA ARG A 350 -4.88 24.81 5.56
C ARG A 350 -3.91 25.15 4.43
N ALA A 351 -3.80 26.42 4.08
CA ALA A 351 -2.76 26.97 3.22
C ALA A 351 -1.82 27.85 4.05
N TYR A 352 -0.52 27.69 3.86
CA TYR A 352 0.51 28.48 4.53
C TYR A 352 1.74 28.68 3.64
N SER A 353 2.56 29.65 3.97
CA SER A 353 3.86 29.90 3.33
C SER A 353 4.84 30.47 4.33
N THR A 354 6.11 30.31 4.06
CA THR A 354 7.21 30.91 4.85
C THR A 354 7.67 32.27 4.31
N PHE A 355 7.03 32.75 3.23
CA PHE A 355 7.39 34.04 2.63
C PHE A 355 7.06 35.19 3.56
N ASN A 356 8.07 36.06 3.82
CA ASN A 356 7.96 37.23 4.67
C ASN A 356 8.83 38.36 4.09
N ILE A 357 8.29 39.59 4.00
CA ILE A 357 8.99 40.76 3.50
C ILE A 357 9.62 41.62 4.60
N ASN A 358 9.34 41.34 5.87
CA ASN A 358 9.86 42.13 6.99
C ASN A 358 11.31 41.82 7.36
N PHE A 359 12.03 41.17 6.44
CA PHE A 359 13.41 40.75 6.65
C PHE A 359 14.31 41.25 5.50
N PRO A 360 14.90 42.43 5.62
CA PRO A 360 15.87 42.89 4.64
C PRO A 360 17.12 42.01 4.72
N GLN A 361 17.37 41.25 3.63
CA GLN A 361 18.63 40.53 3.43
C GLN A 361 19.56 41.42 2.63
N TYR A 362 20.73 41.70 3.17
CA TYR A 362 21.84 42.23 2.38
C TYR A 362 22.55 41.06 1.71
N MET A 363 22.61 41.05 0.39
CA MET A 363 23.46 40.18 -0.38
C MET A 363 24.85 40.81 -0.53
#